data_9e08356b83aa232204b1779075cb304e
#
_entry.id   9e08356b83aa232204b1779075cb304e
#
_cell.length_a   1.000
_cell.length_b   1.000
_cell.length_c   1.000
_cell.angle_alpha   90.00
_cell.angle_beta   90.00
_cell.angle_gamma   90.00
#
_symmetry.space_group_name_H-M   'P 1'
#
loop_
_entity.id
_entity.type
_entity.pdbx_description
1 polymer ?
#
loop_
_entity_poly.entity_id
_entity_poly.type
_entity_poly.pdbx_seq_one_letter_code
_entity_poly.pdbx_strand_id
1 'polypeptide(L)'
;MTIFTPIEHDDMVAGVTALAAAIAEDAVHWQPTYLIGIGRGGLVPAVFLSHATGLPMLSVDFSGQVADFAREALTRLAGRAAGGERLLFLDDINDSGRTIGLLRRLLAEAGAPAGNIRFATLIDNLGSAQRVDYAARTIDRAVTKDWFVFPWEAMAPGTAIAADAAEVPERVA
;
A
#
# COMPACT_ATOMS: atom_id res chain seq x y z
N MET A 1 -5.37 14.79 -21.61
CA MET A 1 -4.34 13.81 -21.99
C MET A 1 -3.64 13.36 -20.70
N THR A 2 -3.71 12.08 -20.35
CA THR A 2 -3.07 11.57 -19.13
C THR A 2 -1.55 11.67 -19.26
N ILE A 3 -0.89 12.26 -18.28
CA ILE A 3 0.56 12.32 -18.19
C ILE A 3 1.02 11.07 -17.42
N PHE A 4 1.93 10.31 -18.02
CA PHE A 4 2.55 9.14 -17.38
C PHE A 4 3.91 9.57 -16.83
N THR A 5 4.08 9.51 -15.52
CA THR A 5 5.31 9.91 -14.84
C THR A 5 5.98 8.67 -14.24
N PRO A 6 7.13 8.23 -14.77
CA PRO A 6 7.85 7.11 -14.22
C PRO A 6 8.38 7.44 -12.81
N ILE A 7 8.28 6.47 -11.93
CA ILE A 7 9.02 6.45 -10.66
C ILE A 7 10.32 5.68 -10.92
N GLU A 8 11.43 6.36 -10.78
CA GLU A 8 12.73 5.72 -10.99
C GLU A 8 13.03 4.74 -9.84
N HIS A 9 13.87 3.73 -10.14
CA HIS A 9 14.25 2.73 -9.14
C HIS A 9 14.85 3.37 -7.88
N ASP A 10 15.71 4.35 -8.05
CA ASP A 10 16.39 5.03 -6.94
C ASP A 10 15.39 5.84 -6.08
N ASP A 11 14.39 6.46 -6.71
CA ASP A 11 13.31 7.16 -5.99
C ASP A 11 12.46 6.19 -5.17
N MET A 12 12.18 5.00 -5.71
CA MET A 12 11.48 3.94 -4.99
C MET A 12 12.30 3.46 -3.79
N VAL A 13 13.59 3.22 -3.97
CA VAL A 13 14.51 2.81 -2.88
C VAL A 13 14.60 3.89 -1.81
N ALA A 14 14.72 5.17 -2.20
CA ALA A 14 14.71 6.30 -1.27
C ALA A 14 13.38 6.36 -0.48
N GLY A 15 12.25 6.13 -1.16
CA GLY A 15 10.94 6.06 -0.52
C GLY A 15 10.84 4.96 0.53
N VAL A 16 11.30 3.75 0.22
CA VAL A 16 11.32 2.63 1.19
C VAL A 16 12.25 2.96 2.37
N THR A 17 13.39 3.60 2.11
CA THR A 17 14.32 4.02 3.17
C THR A 17 13.65 5.04 4.11
N ALA A 18 12.90 5.98 3.57
CA ALA A 18 12.14 6.94 4.37
C ALA A 18 11.07 6.26 5.23
N LEU A 19 10.34 5.27 4.68
CA LEU A 19 9.39 4.46 5.44
C LEU A 19 10.07 3.70 6.58
N ALA A 20 11.22 3.05 6.31
CA ALA A 20 11.97 2.33 7.34
C ALA A 20 12.39 3.26 8.50
N ALA A 21 12.86 4.45 8.17
CA ALA A 21 13.23 5.47 9.18
C ALA A 21 12.01 5.90 10.02
N ALA A 22 10.88 6.22 9.38
CA ALA A 22 9.66 6.63 10.08
C ALA A 22 9.12 5.53 11.02
N ILE A 23 9.17 4.26 10.58
CA ILE A 23 8.77 3.12 11.41
C ILE A 23 9.71 2.96 12.61
N ALA A 24 11.01 3.15 12.41
CA ALA A 24 12.00 3.06 13.48
C ALA A 24 11.83 4.19 14.52
N GLU A 25 11.54 5.40 14.07
CA GLU A 25 11.26 6.55 14.96
C GLU A 25 10.01 6.33 15.81
N ASP A 26 8.98 5.68 15.27
CA ASP A 26 7.72 5.40 15.97
C ASP A 26 7.74 4.09 16.78
N ALA A 27 8.85 3.35 16.76
CA ALA A 27 8.94 2.02 17.39
C ALA A 27 8.64 2.01 18.90
N VAL A 28 8.83 3.14 19.59
CA VAL A 28 8.50 3.28 21.03
C VAL A 28 6.98 3.29 21.28
N HIS A 29 6.18 3.67 20.29
CA HIS A 29 4.72 3.73 20.38
C HIS A 29 4.07 2.53 19.69
N TRP A 30 4.56 2.19 18.50
CA TRP A 30 4.01 1.10 17.71
C TRP A 30 5.09 0.49 16.80
N GLN A 31 5.37 -0.78 16.97
CA GLN A 31 6.33 -1.53 16.16
C GLN A 31 5.63 -2.67 15.45
N PRO A 32 5.69 -2.77 14.11
CA PRO A 32 5.13 -3.90 13.39
C PRO A 32 5.84 -5.21 13.74
N THR A 33 5.10 -6.31 13.74
CA THR A 33 5.64 -7.67 13.83
C THR A 33 5.66 -8.35 12.47
N TYR A 34 4.79 -7.92 11.55
CA TYR A 34 4.72 -8.36 10.17
C TYR A 34 4.45 -7.22 9.21
N LEU A 35 5.06 -7.31 8.03
CA LEU A 35 4.75 -6.49 6.85
C LEU A 35 3.81 -7.28 5.95
N ILE A 36 2.77 -6.62 5.41
CA ILE A 36 1.79 -7.23 4.53
C ILE A 36 1.74 -6.45 3.21
N GLY A 37 2.31 -7.01 2.15
CA GLY A 37 2.22 -6.40 0.82
C GLY A 37 0.81 -6.58 0.23
N ILE A 38 0.20 -5.49 -0.22
CA ILE A 38 -1.14 -5.48 -0.83
C ILE A 38 -0.99 -5.60 -2.35
N GLY A 39 -1.51 -6.69 -2.93
CA GLY A 39 -1.48 -6.92 -4.35
C GLY A 39 -0.08 -6.80 -4.96
N ARG A 40 -0.02 -6.47 -6.24
CA ARG A 40 1.25 -6.29 -6.95
C ARG A 40 1.98 -5.00 -6.55
N GLY A 41 1.22 -3.93 -6.32
CA GLY A 41 1.74 -2.61 -6.00
C GLY A 41 2.48 -2.57 -4.65
N GLY A 42 1.89 -3.18 -3.62
CA GLY A 42 2.48 -3.22 -2.29
C GLY A 42 3.52 -4.32 -2.08
N LEU A 43 3.53 -5.36 -2.94
CA LEU A 43 4.43 -6.51 -2.76
C LEU A 43 5.91 -6.11 -2.89
N VAL A 44 6.26 -5.36 -3.93
CA VAL A 44 7.65 -4.97 -4.19
C VAL A 44 8.20 -4.06 -3.09
N PRO A 45 7.55 -2.94 -2.71
CA PRO A 45 8.04 -2.13 -1.59
C PRO A 45 8.07 -2.90 -0.27
N ALA A 46 7.16 -3.87 -0.04
CA ALA A 46 7.19 -4.71 1.15
C ALA A 46 8.44 -5.62 1.19
N VAL A 47 8.88 -6.18 0.05
CA VAL A 47 10.13 -6.95 -0.03
C VAL A 47 11.32 -6.09 0.36
N PHE A 48 11.45 -4.90 -0.23
CA PHE A 48 12.55 -3.98 0.08
C PHE A 48 12.53 -3.55 1.56
N LEU A 49 11.35 -3.22 2.09
CA LEU A 49 11.18 -2.82 3.49
C LEU A 49 11.50 -4.00 4.44
N SER A 50 11.12 -5.21 4.08
CA SER A 50 11.46 -6.42 4.84
C SER A 50 12.97 -6.60 4.96
N HIS A 51 13.72 -6.42 3.87
CA HIS A 51 15.18 -6.45 3.91
C HIS A 51 15.77 -5.30 4.73
N ALA A 52 15.21 -4.10 4.63
CA ALA A 52 15.68 -2.93 5.36
C ALA A 52 15.46 -3.04 6.88
N THR A 53 14.37 -3.68 7.30
CA THR A 53 13.94 -3.73 8.72
C THR A 53 14.22 -5.08 9.39
N GLY A 54 14.48 -6.14 8.61
CA GLY A 54 14.55 -7.52 9.10
C GLY A 54 13.20 -8.13 9.50
N LEU A 55 12.09 -7.43 9.26
CA LEU A 55 10.75 -7.91 9.60
C LEU A 55 10.27 -8.97 8.59
N PRO A 56 9.61 -10.03 9.05
CA PRO A 56 8.98 -11.01 8.17
C PRO A 56 7.83 -10.37 7.38
N MET A 57 7.63 -10.81 6.14
CA MET A 57 6.57 -10.32 5.31
C MET A 57 5.63 -11.42 4.83
N LEU A 58 4.39 -11.04 4.59
CA LEU A 58 3.34 -11.80 3.95
C LEU A 58 2.76 -10.95 2.80
N SER A 59 1.92 -11.55 1.98
CA SER A 59 1.18 -10.84 0.94
C SER A 59 -0.30 -11.17 0.99
N VAL A 60 -1.12 -10.22 0.57
CA VAL A 60 -2.54 -10.41 0.31
C VAL A 60 -2.82 -9.93 -1.11
N ASP A 61 -3.28 -10.84 -1.98
CA ASP A 61 -3.75 -10.44 -3.30
C ASP A 61 -5.14 -9.81 -3.16
N PHE A 62 -5.28 -8.61 -3.70
CA PHE A 62 -6.51 -7.83 -3.68
C PHE A 62 -6.98 -7.45 -5.09
N SER A 63 -6.38 -8.05 -6.12
CA SER A 63 -6.91 -7.94 -7.47
C SER A 63 -8.27 -8.65 -7.51
N GLY A 64 -9.34 -7.98 -7.91
CA GLY A 64 -10.71 -8.49 -7.88
C GLY A 64 -10.96 -9.82 -8.65
N GLN A 65 -9.90 -10.45 -9.17
CA GLN A 65 -9.93 -11.72 -9.88
C GLN A 65 -9.89 -12.95 -8.96
N VAL A 66 -9.54 -12.79 -7.66
CA VAL A 66 -9.38 -13.91 -6.71
C VAL A 66 -10.00 -13.55 -5.35
N ALA A 67 -11.23 -13.06 -5.37
CA ALA A 67 -11.92 -12.52 -4.19
C ALA A 67 -12.02 -13.49 -3.00
N ASP A 68 -12.23 -14.79 -3.25
CA ASP A 68 -12.37 -15.80 -2.20
C ASP A 68 -11.02 -16.06 -1.50
N PHE A 69 -9.92 -16.07 -2.24
CA PHE A 69 -8.57 -16.25 -1.70
C PHE A 69 -8.16 -15.08 -0.80
N ALA A 70 -8.48 -13.85 -1.22
CA ALA A 70 -8.23 -12.67 -0.42
C ALA A 70 -8.97 -12.71 0.92
N ARG A 71 -10.22 -13.17 0.94
CA ARG A 71 -11.03 -13.26 2.16
C ARG A 71 -10.44 -14.25 3.18
N GLU A 72 -9.98 -15.42 2.74
CA GLU A 72 -9.33 -16.40 3.61
C GLU A 72 -8.03 -15.84 4.20
N ALA A 73 -7.19 -15.23 3.38
CA ALA A 73 -5.95 -14.59 3.82
C ALA A 73 -6.22 -13.47 4.85
N LEU A 74 -7.21 -12.61 4.60
CA LEU A 74 -7.59 -11.55 5.54
C LEU A 74 -8.13 -12.10 6.86
N THR A 75 -8.90 -13.19 6.85
CA THR A 75 -9.38 -13.84 8.08
C THR A 75 -8.21 -14.38 8.91
N ARG A 76 -7.21 -14.98 8.27
CA ARG A 76 -5.98 -15.45 8.96
C ARG A 76 -5.17 -14.28 9.53
N LEU A 77 -5.03 -13.19 8.78
CA LEU A 77 -4.34 -11.98 9.25
C LEU A 77 -5.08 -11.32 10.42
N ALA A 78 -6.41 -11.25 10.36
CA ALA A 78 -7.23 -10.76 11.46
C ALA A 78 -7.05 -11.60 12.73
N GLY A 79 -6.99 -12.92 12.59
CA GLY A 79 -6.69 -13.83 13.71
C GLY A 79 -5.31 -13.58 14.33
N ARG A 80 -4.28 -13.31 13.52
CA ARG A 80 -2.96 -12.91 14.00
C ARG A 80 -3.02 -11.60 14.76
N ALA A 81 -3.70 -10.59 14.22
CA ALA A 81 -3.87 -9.31 14.88
C ALA A 81 -4.63 -9.45 16.22
N ALA A 82 -5.68 -10.27 16.26
CA ALA A 82 -6.39 -10.59 17.50
C ALA A 82 -5.51 -11.31 18.52
N GLY A 83 -4.51 -12.08 18.06
CA GLY A 83 -3.49 -12.71 18.90
C GLY A 83 -2.38 -11.77 19.37
N GLY A 84 -2.46 -10.47 19.05
CA GLY A 84 -1.49 -9.46 19.50
C GLY A 84 -0.41 -9.10 18.49
N GLU A 85 -0.40 -9.72 17.30
CA GLU A 85 0.50 -9.32 16.22
C GLU A 85 0.13 -7.94 15.69
N ARG A 86 1.12 -7.13 15.36
CA ARG A 86 0.95 -5.79 14.77
C ARG A 86 1.30 -5.84 13.30
N LEU A 87 0.29 -5.65 12.45
CA LEU A 87 0.38 -5.82 11.01
C LEU A 87 0.48 -4.46 10.32
N LEU A 88 1.57 -4.24 9.57
CA LEU A 88 1.74 -3.08 8.71
C LEU A 88 1.46 -3.46 7.27
N PHE A 89 0.35 -2.97 6.74
CA PHE A 89 -0.03 -3.14 5.34
C PHE A 89 0.66 -2.11 4.46
N LEU A 90 1.24 -2.56 3.35
CA LEU A 90 1.94 -1.71 2.39
C LEU A 90 1.26 -1.73 1.03
N ASP A 91 1.13 -0.54 0.45
CA ASP A 91 0.73 -0.35 -0.95
C ASP A 91 1.67 0.67 -1.62
N ASP A 92 1.60 0.79 -2.94
CA ASP A 92 2.39 1.78 -3.66
C ASP A 92 1.81 3.19 -3.49
N ILE A 93 0.50 3.32 -3.60
CA ILE A 93 -0.19 4.62 -3.50
C ILE A 93 -1.53 4.51 -2.78
N ASN A 94 -1.77 5.40 -1.83
CA ASN A 94 -3.09 5.68 -1.30
C ASN A 94 -3.72 6.85 -2.06
N ASP A 95 -4.44 6.56 -3.13
CA ASP A 95 -4.99 7.63 -3.97
C ASP A 95 -6.41 8.03 -3.58
N SER A 96 -7.40 7.19 -3.86
CA SER A 96 -8.80 7.42 -3.48
C SER A 96 -9.15 6.93 -2.07
N GLY A 97 -8.34 6.05 -1.49
CA GLY A 97 -8.59 5.38 -0.22
C GLY A 97 -9.48 4.13 -0.32
N ARG A 98 -9.91 3.73 -1.51
CA ARG A 98 -10.83 2.59 -1.68
C ARG A 98 -10.26 1.29 -1.14
N THR A 99 -9.02 0.95 -1.51
CA THR A 99 -8.34 -0.29 -1.09
C THR A 99 -8.17 -0.32 0.43
N ILE A 100 -7.64 0.75 1.02
CA ILE A 100 -7.41 0.85 2.46
C ILE A 100 -8.73 0.81 3.24
N GLY A 101 -9.75 1.54 2.78
CA GLY A 101 -11.06 1.53 3.42
C GLY A 101 -11.73 0.16 3.40
N LEU A 102 -11.61 -0.56 2.28
CA LEU A 102 -12.13 -1.92 2.16
C LEU A 102 -11.36 -2.90 3.06
N LEU A 103 -10.03 -2.83 3.09
CA LEU A 103 -9.21 -3.67 3.96
C LEU A 103 -9.51 -3.43 5.44
N ARG A 104 -9.60 -2.17 5.89
CA ARG A 104 -9.96 -1.83 7.27
C ARG A 104 -11.30 -2.44 7.66
N ARG A 105 -12.30 -2.33 6.78
CA ARG A 105 -13.62 -2.91 7.03
C ARG A 105 -13.57 -4.43 7.13
N LEU A 106 -12.96 -5.11 6.15
CA LEU A 106 -12.90 -6.57 6.13
C LEU A 106 -12.10 -7.14 7.31
N LEU A 107 -11.01 -6.50 7.69
CA LEU A 107 -10.22 -6.90 8.86
C LEU A 107 -11.01 -6.70 10.17
N ALA A 108 -11.75 -5.60 10.30
CA ALA A 108 -12.61 -5.34 11.45
C ALA A 108 -13.77 -6.35 11.53
N GLU A 109 -14.43 -6.65 10.41
CA GLU A 109 -15.48 -7.68 10.30
C GLU A 109 -14.94 -9.07 10.69
N ALA A 110 -13.66 -9.35 10.40
CA ALA A 110 -12.98 -10.58 10.79
C ALA A 110 -12.39 -10.56 12.21
N GLY A 111 -12.63 -9.48 12.99
CA GLY A 111 -12.26 -9.39 14.39
C GLY A 111 -10.87 -8.84 14.68
N ALA A 112 -10.19 -8.21 13.72
CA ALA A 112 -8.90 -7.58 13.96
C ALA A 112 -9.05 -6.31 14.83
N PRO A 113 -8.29 -6.18 15.95
CA PRO A 113 -8.24 -4.94 16.70
C PRO A 113 -7.62 -3.81 15.86
N ALA A 114 -8.32 -2.67 15.76
CA ALA A 114 -7.86 -1.54 14.95
C ALA A 114 -6.47 -1.03 15.35
N GLY A 115 -6.12 -1.06 16.62
CA GLY A 115 -4.80 -0.66 17.13
C GLY A 115 -3.64 -1.55 16.69
N ASN A 116 -3.93 -2.74 16.18
CA ASN A 116 -2.94 -3.70 15.67
C ASN A 116 -2.78 -3.65 14.14
N ILE A 117 -3.48 -2.74 13.47
CA ILE A 117 -3.46 -2.58 12.02
C ILE A 117 -3.02 -1.17 11.66
N ARG A 118 -1.95 -1.05 10.88
CA ARG A 118 -1.50 0.20 10.27
C ARG A 118 -1.24 0.04 8.79
N PHE A 119 -1.18 1.17 8.09
CA PHE A 119 -0.96 1.25 6.65
C PHE A 119 0.21 2.17 6.33
N ALA A 120 0.98 1.77 5.32
CA ALA A 120 2.07 2.56 4.76
C ALA A 120 2.00 2.58 3.23
N THR A 121 2.38 3.68 2.62
CA THR A 121 2.47 3.81 1.15
C THR A 121 3.69 4.60 0.73
N LEU A 122 4.18 4.36 -0.48
CA LEU A 122 5.22 5.22 -1.07
C LEU A 122 4.65 6.61 -1.38
N ILE A 123 3.39 6.67 -1.82
CA ILE A 123 2.71 7.94 -2.14
C ILE A 123 1.38 7.99 -1.41
N ASP A 124 1.10 9.08 -0.71
CA ASP A 124 -0.20 9.36 -0.10
C ASP A 124 -0.84 10.62 -0.69
N ASN A 125 -2.07 10.50 -1.17
CA ASN A 125 -2.84 11.64 -1.64
C ASN A 125 -3.54 12.32 -0.46
N LEU A 126 -3.26 13.59 -0.24
CA LEU A 126 -3.89 14.40 0.81
C LEU A 126 -5.41 14.47 0.70
N GLY A 127 -5.96 14.31 -0.52
CA GLY A 127 -7.40 14.23 -0.79
C GLY A 127 -8.02 12.85 -0.61
N SER A 128 -7.23 11.82 -0.24
CA SER A 128 -7.74 10.46 -0.05
C SER A 128 -8.79 10.39 1.06
N ALA A 129 -9.83 9.55 0.86
CA ALA A 129 -10.85 9.26 1.87
C ALA A 129 -10.30 8.49 3.09
N GLN A 130 -9.10 7.91 2.97
CA GLN A 130 -8.43 7.19 4.05
C GLN A 130 -7.06 7.80 4.33
N ARG A 131 -6.64 7.75 5.58
CA ARG A 131 -5.29 8.14 5.98
C ARG A 131 -4.42 6.91 6.16
N VAL A 132 -3.14 7.05 5.82
CA VAL A 132 -2.11 6.07 6.14
C VAL A 132 -1.33 6.52 7.38
N ASP A 133 -0.69 5.58 8.04
CA ASP A 133 0.12 5.86 9.24
C ASP A 133 1.52 6.33 8.85
N TYR A 134 2.04 5.82 7.73
CA TYR A 134 3.34 6.19 7.18
C TYR A 134 3.24 6.42 5.68
N ALA A 135 3.84 7.49 5.20
CA ALA A 135 3.98 7.78 3.77
C ALA A 135 5.41 8.26 3.47
N ALA A 136 6.00 7.76 2.38
CA ALA A 136 7.31 8.24 1.96
C ALA A 136 7.22 9.66 1.38
N ARG A 137 6.16 9.95 0.64
CA ARG A 137 5.82 11.31 0.19
C ARG A 137 4.32 11.52 0.09
N THR A 138 3.90 12.77 0.13
CA THR A 138 2.51 13.18 -0.08
C THR A 138 2.35 13.91 -1.41
N ILE A 139 1.17 13.80 -2.00
CA ILE A 139 0.75 14.56 -3.17
C ILE A 139 -0.64 15.14 -2.92
N ASP A 140 -0.99 16.15 -3.70
CA ASP A 140 -2.36 16.66 -3.81
C ASP A 140 -2.87 16.41 -5.24
N ARG A 141 -3.87 15.58 -5.39
CA ARG A 141 -4.50 15.27 -6.69
C ARG A 141 -5.21 16.47 -7.32
N ALA A 142 -5.51 17.50 -6.57
CA ALA A 142 -5.98 18.76 -7.14
C ALA A 142 -4.92 19.43 -8.03
N VAL A 143 -3.64 19.19 -7.73
CA VAL A 143 -2.48 19.77 -8.44
C VAL A 143 -1.79 18.73 -9.31
N THR A 144 -1.49 17.56 -8.76
CA THR A 144 -0.73 16.49 -9.45
C THR A 144 -1.67 15.49 -10.09
N LYS A 145 -1.91 15.62 -11.39
CA LYS A 145 -2.82 14.75 -12.17
C LYS A 145 -2.13 13.54 -12.81
N ASP A 146 -0.83 13.41 -12.65
CA ASP A 146 0.00 12.40 -13.30
C ASP A 146 -0.40 10.98 -12.89
N TRP A 147 -0.36 10.05 -13.83
CA TRP A 147 -0.34 8.63 -13.52
C TRP A 147 1.09 8.21 -13.24
N PHE A 148 1.37 7.74 -12.04
CA PHE A 148 2.69 7.23 -11.67
C PHE A 148 2.84 5.80 -12.19
N VAL A 149 3.96 5.54 -12.86
CA VAL A 149 4.34 4.21 -13.37
C VAL A 149 5.53 3.72 -12.54
N PHE A 150 5.32 2.70 -11.76
CA PHE A 150 6.35 2.17 -10.86
C PHE A 150 7.30 1.20 -11.59
N PRO A 151 8.53 0.96 -11.07
CA PRO A 151 9.53 0.13 -11.74
C PRO A 151 9.06 -1.30 -12.06
N TRP A 152 8.21 -1.88 -11.23
CA TRP A 152 7.66 -3.23 -11.46
C TRP A 152 6.59 -3.30 -12.54
N GLU A 153 6.10 -2.16 -13.00
CA GLU A 153 5.16 -2.07 -14.13
C GLU A 153 5.87 -2.01 -15.49
N ALA A 154 7.22 -1.99 -15.50
CA ALA A 154 8.02 -1.91 -16.74
C ALA A 154 7.74 -3.05 -17.74
N MET A 155 7.20 -4.19 -17.28
CA MET A 155 6.81 -5.31 -18.14
C MET A 155 5.35 -5.25 -18.59
N ALA A 156 4.56 -4.30 -18.08
CA ALA A 156 3.16 -4.16 -18.47
C ALA A 156 3.06 -3.56 -19.88
N PRO A 157 2.18 -4.09 -20.76
CA PRO A 157 1.90 -3.44 -22.04
C PRO A 157 1.36 -2.02 -21.80
N GLY A 158 1.80 -1.04 -22.60
CA GLY A 158 1.34 0.35 -22.48
C GLY A 158 -0.19 0.50 -22.55
N THR A 159 -0.87 -0.40 -23.27
CA THR A 159 -2.34 -0.46 -23.32
C THR A 159 -2.96 -0.86 -22.00
N ALA A 160 -2.30 -1.72 -21.21
CA ALA A 160 -2.77 -2.11 -19.87
C ALA A 160 -2.62 -0.94 -18.89
N ILE A 161 -1.46 -0.27 -18.89
CA ILE A 161 -1.23 0.94 -18.07
C ILE A 161 -2.24 2.03 -18.40
N ALA A 162 -2.54 2.23 -19.69
CA ALA A 162 -3.54 3.20 -20.12
C ALA A 162 -4.96 2.82 -19.69
N ALA A 163 -5.30 1.53 -19.70
CA ALA A 163 -6.59 1.03 -19.22
C ALA A 163 -6.73 1.25 -17.70
N ASP A 164 -5.71 0.89 -16.93
CA ASP A 164 -5.69 1.10 -15.47
C ASP A 164 -5.83 2.59 -15.12
N ALA A 165 -5.15 3.48 -15.88
CA ALA A 165 -5.27 4.92 -15.72
C ALA A 165 -6.70 5.44 -16.02
N ALA A 166 -7.40 4.84 -16.98
CA ALA A 166 -8.76 5.22 -17.36
C ALA A 166 -9.83 4.78 -16.34
N GLU A 167 -9.54 3.82 -15.46
CA GLU A 167 -10.45 3.39 -14.40
C GLU A 167 -10.60 4.43 -13.26
N VAL A 168 -9.74 5.46 -13.25
CA VAL A 168 -9.77 6.54 -12.25
C VAL A 168 -10.01 7.89 -12.93
N PRO A 169 -11.25 8.15 -13.38
CA PRO A 169 -11.58 9.32 -14.22
C PRO A 169 -11.31 10.66 -13.54
N GLU A 170 -11.34 10.74 -12.23
CA GLU A 170 -11.02 11.96 -11.47
C GLU A 170 -9.57 12.43 -11.65
N ARG A 171 -8.67 11.59 -12.22
CA ARG A 171 -7.29 11.94 -12.56
C ARG A 171 -7.14 12.46 -14.00
N VAL A 172 -8.13 12.22 -14.83
CA VAL A 172 -8.08 12.49 -16.28
C VAL A 172 -8.73 13.82 -16.65
N ALA A 173 -9.36 14.48 -15.69
CA ALA A 173 -10.10 15.73 -15.89
C ALA A 173 -9.22 16.98 -15.66
#